data_d269aa9e1d88985af13ea0d98aec504f
#
_entry.id   d269aa9e1d88985af13ea0d98aec504f
#
_cell.length_a   1.000
_cell.length_b   1.000
_cell.length_c   1.000
_cell.angle_alpha   90.00
_cell.angle_beta   90.00
_cell.angle_gamma   90.00
#
_symmetry.space_group_name_H-M   'P 1'
#
loop_
_entity.id
_entity.type
_entity.pdbx_description
1 polymer ?
#
loop_
_entity_poly.entity_id
_entity_poly.type
_entity_poly.pdbx_seq_one_letter_code
_entity_poly.pdbx_strand_id
1 'polypeptide(L)'
;QQLRSNLLRWQQSGYSLVACCTSEGEETRLRELLADDEQTRELPVSIGRVALPAGLFFPQQRLVLLSDRELFGREPALRRHKHIDYHIENSLRDYRDLEEGVLAVHVNHGICLYHGITTTIANGETSEVMELEFAEKARLYIPLDQAHLLSRYMGGSKNAPSLSILGGNLWKHSKDMAAEAAWDLAAELLRLEAMRQSASGLQFQSSPEWELSFASSFPHTETADQVDAIKAVLEDMSSNKPMDRLLCGDVGYGKTEVALRAAFRAVMNTRQVAILVPTTVLAQQHFQTFSSRMAAYPIRVELLSRFRSKAEQKQVLVQLAKGEVDIVIGTHRLLQADVKFPSLGLLIIDEEQRFGVKHKQKLKTLRASLDILTMTATPIPRTLYFS
;
A
#
# COMPACT_ATOMS: atom_id res chain seq x y z
N GLN A 1 19.22 14.03 28.62
CA GLN A 1 19.41 14.75 29.89
C GLN A 1 18.13 14.81 30.74
N GLN A 2 16.98 15.16 30.18
CA GLN A 2 15.70 15.32 30.89
C GLN A 2 15.16 14.00 31.48
N LEU A 3 15.23 12.90 30.76
CA LEU A 3 14.85 11.56 31.25
C LEU A 3 15.69 11.15 32.46
N ARG A 4 16.99 11.32 32.37
CA ARG A 4 17.94 10.99 33.41
C ARG A 4 17.66 11.74 34.73
N SER A 5 17.45 13.05 34.66
CA SER A 5 17.11 13.85 35.83
C SER A 5 15.81 13.41 36.49
N ASN A 6 14.83 12.98 35.71
CA ASN A 6 13.56 12.47 36.20
C ASN A 6 13.71 11.09 36.84
N LEU A 7 14.50 10.17 36.29
CA LEU A 7 14.75 8.83 36.84
C LEU A 7 15.41 8.95 38.23
N LEU A 8 16.44 9.78 38.34
CA LEU A 8 17.13 10.01 39.62
C LEU A 8 16.21 10.66 40.67
N ARG A 9 15.40 11.63 40.28
CA ARG A 9 14.46 12.29 41.17
C ARG A 9 13.38 11.34 41.68
N TRP A 10 12.82 10.45 40.82
CA TRP A 10 11.84 9.46 41.24
C TRP A 10 12.41 8.40 42.15
N GLN A 11 13.65 7.94 41.89
CA GLN A 11 14.36 7.03 42.79
C GLN A 11 14.58 7.65 44.16
N GLN A 12 15.08 8.89 44.20
CA GLN A 12 15.28 9.61 45.45
C GLN A 12 13.99 9.83 46.25
N SER A 13 12.86 9.90 45.54
CA SER A 13 11.51 10.00 46.11
C SER A 13 10.91 8.65 46.49
N GLY A 14 11.66 7.55 46.39
CA GLY A 14 11.25 6.19 46.77
C GLY A 14 10.27 5.53 45.82
N TYR A 15 10.25 5.89 44.52
CA TYR A 15 9.43 5.26 43.50
C TYR A 15 10.14 4.06 42.90
N SER A 16 9.39 2.99 42.65
CA SER A 16 9.81 1.85 41.83
C SER A 16 9.68 2.20 40.35
N LEU A 17 10.75 1.96 39.60
CA LEU A 17 10.80 2.29 38.16
C LEU A 17 10.70 1.02 37.33
N VAL A 18 9.73 0.99 36.39
CA VAL A 18 9.58 -0.10 35.44
C VAL A 18 9.62 0.48 34.03
N ALA A 19 10.57 0.03 33.23
CA ALA A 19 10.68 0.35 31.83
C ALA A 19 9.99 -0.71 30.98
N CYS A 20 9.08 -0.30 30.12
CA CYS A 20 8.32 -1.18 29.23
C CYS A 20 8.86 -1.02 27.81
N CYS A 21 9.49 -2.07 27.29
CA CYS A 21 10.05 -2.12 25.93
C CYS A 21 9.18 -3.02 25.05
N THR A 22 9.09 -2.72 23.76
CA THR A 22 8.31 -3.53 22.82
C THR A 22 9.14 -4.62 22.15
N SER A 23 10.46 -4.47 22.10
CA SER A 23 11.37 -5.40 21.44
C SER A 23 12.62 -5.70 22.28
N GLU A 24 13.30 -6.80 21.95
CA GLU A 24 14.57 -7.20 22.55
C GLU A 24 15.70 -6.20 22.27
N GLY A 25 15.69 -5.62 21.07
CA GLY A 25 16.65 -4.58 20.71
C GLY A 25 16.50 -3.30 21.54
N GLU A 26 15.28 -2.93 21.91
CA GLU A 26 15.01 -1.79 22.80
C GLU A 26 15.44 -2.07 24.24
N GLU A 27 15.19 -3.28 24.71
CA GLU A 27 15.67 -3.72 26.03
C GLU A 27 17.20 -3.66 26.11
N THR A 28 17.90 -4.20 25.10
CA THR A 28 19.36 -4.17 25.02
C THR A 28 19.88 -2.74 24.97
N ARG A 29 19.26 -1.90 24.13
CA ARG A 29 19.66 -0.50 24.00
C ARG A 29 19.42 0.30 25.29
N LEU A 30 18.33 0.03 26.01
CA LEU A 30 18.08 0.67 27.30
C LEU A 30 19.10 0.27 28.34
N ARG A 31 19.48 -1.02 28.40
CA ARG A 31 20.55 -1.51 29.30
C ARG A 31 21.90 -0.83 29.03
N GLU A 32 22.26 -0.69 27.75
CA GLU A 32 23.47 0.04 27.34
C GLU A 32 23.42 1.48 27.82
N LEU A 33 22.31 2.20 27.55
CA LEU A 33 22.13 3.61 27.92
C LEU A 33 22.19 3.83 29.46
N LEU A 34 21.68 2.88 30.24
CA LEU A 34 21.75 2.95 31.69
C LEU A 34 23.17 2.60 32.23
N ALA A 35 23.92 1.73 31.53
CA ALA A 35 25.23 1.28 31.88
C ALA A 35 26.33 2.30 31.54
N ASP A 36 26.13 3.12 30.49
CA ASP A 36 27.08 4.12 30.00
C ASP A 36 27.30 5.32 30.99
N ASP A 37 26.42 5.47 31.97
CA ASP A 37 26.42 6.61 32.85
C ASP A 37 26.55 6.17 34.32
N GLU A 38 27.61 6.60 34.99
CA GLU A 38 27.90 6.26 36.40
C GLU A 38 26.72 6.51 37.34
N GLN A 39 25.89 7.52 37.08
CA GLN A 39 24.78 7.90 37.98
C GLN A 39 23.51 7.07 37.74
N THR A 40 23.36 6.46 36.55
CA THR A 40 22.21 5.63 36.21
C THR A 40 22.50 4.13 36.23
N ARG A 41 23.79 3.76 36.28
CA ARG A 41 24.26 2.37 36.29
C ARG A 41 23.75 1.56 37.49
N GLU A 42 23.57 2.19 38.63
CA GLU A 42 23.09 1.54 39.87
C GLU A 42 21.59 1.71 40.11
N LEU A 43 20.85 2.32 39.15
CA LEU A 43 19.43 2.51 39.31
C LEU A 43 18.69 1.17 39.22
N PRO A 44 17.83 0.80 40.20
CA PRO A 44 17.05 -0.40 40.19
C PRO A 44 15.83 -0.22 39.23
N VAL A 45 16.08 -0.25 37.92
CA VAL A 45 15.02 -0.20 36.89
C VAL A 45 14.68 -1.61 36.48
N SER A 46 13.45 -2.03 36.75
CA SER A 46 12.91 -3.30 36.22
C SER A 46 12.55 -3.12 34.76
N ILE A 47 12.99 -4.03 33.88
CA ILE A 47 12.65 -3.96 32.46
C ILE A 47 11.70 -5.10 32.11
N GLY A 48 10.56 -4.77 31.51
CA GLY A 48 9.55 -5.71 31.04
C GLY A 48 9.24 -5.55 29.57
N ARG A 49 8.88 -6.65 28.88
CA ARG A 49 8.46 -6.62 27.49
C ARG A 49 6.94 -6.47 27.40
N VAL A 50 6.47 -5.24 27.49
CA VAL A 50 5.04 -4.89 27.42
C VAL A 50 4.90 -3.63 26.56
N ALA A 51 3.98 -3.66 25.60
CA ALA A 51 3.64 -2.48 24.81
C ALA A 51 2.74 -1.55 25.63
N LEU A 52 3.25 -0.38 26.00
CA LEU A 52 2.50 0.67 26.69
C LEU A 52 2.36 1.89 25.76
N PRO A 53 1.15 2.38 25.49
CA PRO A 53 0.93 3.53 24.61
C PRO A 53 1.45 4.85 25.19
N ALA A 54 1.55 4.94 26.51
CA ALA A 54 2.13 6.08 27.24
C ALA A 54 2.56 5.65 28.63
N GLY A 55 3.53 6.37 29.21
CA GLY A 55 3.96 6.15 30.58
C GLY A 55 2.84 6.40 31.59
N LEU A 56 2.86 5.66 32.68
CA LEU A 56 1.87 5.74 33.76
C LEU A 56 2.55 6.06 35.09
N PHE A 57 1.93 6.94 35.86
CA PHE A 57 2.42 7.38 37.16
C PHE A 57 1.41 7.07 38.25
N PHE A 58 1.80 6.24 39.22
CA PHE A 58 0.94 5.80 40.33
C PHE A 58 1.50 6.33 41.66
N PRO A 59 1.05 7.51 42.12
CA PRO A 59 1.60 8.12 43.35
C PRO A 59 1.37 7.30 44.61
N GLN A 60 0.20 6.69 44.74
CA GLN A 60 -0.19 5.90 45.91
C GLN A 60 0.64 4.62 46.08
N GLN A 61 0.96 3.96 44.94
CA GLN A 61 1.77 2.75 44.88
C GLN A 61 3.26 3.02 44.74
N ARG A 62 3.66 4.30 44.64
CA ARG A 62 5.02 4.72 44.37
C ARG A 62 5.64 3.99 43.17
N LEU A 63 4.88 3.88 42.09
CA LEU A 63 5.27 3.16 40.88
C LEU A 63 5.24 4.09 39.66
N VAL A 64 6.29 4.01 38.86
CA VAL A 64 6.39 4.70 37.55
C VAL A 64 6.62 3.66 36.48
N LEU A 65 5.71 3.61 35.50
CA LEU A 65 5.88 2.81 34.28
C LEU A 65 6.27 3.75 33.16
N LEU A 66 7.39 3.46 32.49
CA LEU A 66 7.92 4.24 31.38
C LEU A 66 7.69 3.48 30.08
N SER A 67 7.14 4.14 29.06
CA SER A 67 6.96 3.57 27.74
C SER A 67 8.09 3.98 26.79
N ASP A 68 8.11 3.43 25.57
CA ASP A 68 9.07 3.77 24.51
C ASP A 68 9.10 5.27 24.22
N ARG A 69 7.97 5.94 24.41
CA ARG A 69 7.83 7.38 24.18
C ARG A 69 8.70 8.19 25.15
N GLU A 70 8.64 7.86 26.42
CA GLU A 70 9.42 8.53 27.47
C GLU A 70 10.89 8.11 27.46
N LEU A 71 11.15 6.84 27.09
CA LEU A 71 12.51 6.29 27.09
C LEU A 71 13.34 6.77 25.88
N PHE A 72 12.74 6.76 24.68
CA PHE A 72 13.48 7.02 23.43
C PHE A 72 13.00 8.26 22.68
N GLY A 73 12.01 8.99 23.19
CA GLY A 73 11.45 10.19 22.53
C GLY A 73 10.73 9.90 21.22
N ARG A 74 10.32 8.65 21.00
CA ARG A 74 9.61 8.24 19.79
C ARG A 74 8.13 8.46 19.96
N GLU A 75 7.50 9.13 19.01
CA GLU A 75 6.04 9.03 18.90
C GLU A 75 5.70 7.59 18.51
N PRO A 76 4.77 6.92 19.21
CA PRO A 76 4.38 5.58 18.86
C PRO A 76 3.83 5.63 17.43
N ALA A 77 4.52 5.00 16.49
CA ALA A 77 3.88 4.56 15.27
C ALA A 77 2.78 3.62 15.74
N LEU A 78 1.54 4.11 15.73
CA LEU A 78 0.36 3.31 16.03
C LEU A 78 0.30 2.15 15.03
N ARG A 79 1.02 1.07 15.31
CA ARG A 79 0.77 -0.24 14.70
C ARG A 79 -0.60 -0.68 15.20
N ARG A 80 -1.63 -0.21 14.49
CA ARG A 80 -2.96 -0.79 14.59
C ARG A 80 -2.85 -2.24 14.14
N HIS A 81 -2.84 -3.15 15.07
CA HIS A 81 -3.28 -4.51 14.82
C HIS A 81 -4.75 -4.43 14.38
N LYS A 82 -4.96 -4.39 13.07
CA LYS A 82 -6.27 -4.56 12.47
C LYS A 82 -6.62 -6.05 12.52
N HIS A 83 -7.27 -6.48 13.59
CA HIS A 83 -8.20 -7.59 13.54
C HIS A 83 -9.56 -7.03 13.13
N ILE A 84 -9.89 -7.26 11.92
CA ILE A 84 -11.16 -7.52 11.24
C ILE A 84 -12.41 -7.27 12.09
N ASP A 85 -12.90 -6.03 12.01
CA ASP A 85 -14.32 -5.69 11.98
C ASP A 85 -14.49 -4.45 11.08
N TYR A 86 -14.11 -4.61 9.80
CA TYR A 86 -13.98 -3.54 8.82
C TYR A 86 -15.29 -2.85 8.43
N HIS A 87 -16.45 -3.48 8.73
CA HIS A 87 -17.74 -2.94 8.31
C HIS A 87 -18.44 -2.06 9.34
N ILE A 88 -18.17 -2.25 10.64
CA ILE A 88 -18.83 -1.47 11.69
C ILE A 88 -17.97 -0.28 12.12
N GLU A 89 -16.64 -0.41 12.21
CA GLU A 89 -15.75 0.69 12.61
C GLU A 89 -15.59 1.79 11.55
N ASN A 90 -15.65 1.48 10.26
CA ASN A 90 -15.56 2.52 9.22
C ASN A 90 -16.83 3.36 9.14
N SER A 91 -18.02 2.79 9.33
CA SER A 91 -19.27 3.57 9.38
C SER A 91 -19.34 4.48 10.61
N LEU A 92 -18.77 4.07 11.73
CA LEU A 92 -18.73 4.89 12.96
C LEU A 92 -17.65 5.98 12.94
N ARG A 93 -16.64 5.88 12.05
CA ARG A 93 -15.62 6.93 11.86
C ARG A 93 -16.07 7.98 10.85
N ASP A 94 -16.76 7.59 9.81
CA ASP A 94 -17.15 8.49 8.71
C ASP A 94 -18.07 9.64 9.16
N TYR A 95 -18.93 9.47 10.16
CA TYR A 95 -19.79 10.55 10.65
C TYR A 95 -19.09 11.48 11.65
N ARG A 96 -18.07 11.01 12.38
CA ARG A 96 -17.29 11.86 13.30
C ARG A 96 -16.37 12.84 12.58
N ASP A 97 -16.06 12.55 11.32
CA ASP A 97 -15.26 13.40 10.44
C ASP A 97 -16.12 14.33 9.56
N LEU A 98 -17.45 14.35 9.78
CA LEU A 98 -18.35 15.25 9.08
C LEU A 98 -18.37 16.62 9.78
N GLU A 99 -17.79 17.62 9.14
CA GLU A 99 -17.88 19.02 9.55
C GLU A 99 -19.18 19.64 9.01
N GLU A 100 -19.73 20.64 9.73
CA GLU A 100 -20.87 21.40 9.25
C GLU A 100 -20.58 22.09 7.91
N GLY A 101 -21.53 22.03 6.99
CA GLY A 101 -21.39 22.61 5.65
C GLY A 101 -20.68 21.69 4.64
N VAL A 102 -20.35 20.46 5.00
CA VAL A 102 -19.74 19.49 4.09
C VAL A 102 -20.80 18.68 3.34
N LEU A 103 -20.51 18.36 2.08
CA LEU A 103 -21.34 17.44 1.29
C LEU A 103 -21.23 16.02 1.82
N ALA A 104 -22.38 15.41 2.07
CA ALA A 104 -22.53 14.04 2.53
C ALA A 104 -23.41 13.22 1.56
N VAL A 105 -23.36 11.90 1.67
CA VAL A 105 -24.19 10.97 0.90
C VAL A 105 -25.02 10.14 1.85
N HIS A 106 -26.32 10.28 1.77
CA HIS A 106 -27.25 9.38 2.44
C HIS A 106 -27.56 8.18 1.57
N VAL A 107 -27.40 6.97 2.09
CA VAL A 107 -27.50 5.70 1.32
C VAL A 107 -28.82 5.62 0.53
N ASN A 108 -29.94 6.11 1.09
CA ASN A 108 -31.26 6.00 0.45
C ASN A 108 -31.69 7.26 -0.31
N HIS A 109 -31.14 8.43 0.03
CA HIS A 109 -31.64 9.71 -0.48
C HIS A 109 -30.61 10.47 -1.33
N GLY A 110 -29.34 10.07 -1.32
CA GLY A 110 -28.31 10.63 -2.18
C GLY A 110 -27.53 11.78 -1.56
N ILE A 111 -27.05 12.68 -2.42
CA ILE A 111 -26.15 13.77 -2.04
C ILE A 111 -26.92 14.84 -1.30
N CYS A 112 -26.44 15.22 -0.12
CA CYS A 112 -27.01 16.22 0.77
C CYS A 112 -25.91 17.12 1.37
N LEU A 113 -26.31 18.23 1.96
CA LEU A 113 -25.45 19.09 2.76
C LEU A 113 -25.70 18.79 4.24
N TYR A 114 -24.64 18.56 5.00
CA TYR A 114 -24.73 18.30 6.42
C TYR A 114 -24.67 19.62 7.21
N HIS A 115 -25.66 19.90 8.06
CA HIS A 115 -25.77 21.10 8.86
C HIS A 115 -25.39 20.92 10.33
N GLY A 116 -24.95 19.71 10.72
CA GLY A 116 -24.59 19.42 12.11
C GLY A 116 -25.64 18.63 12.86
N ILE A 117 -25.45 18.58 14.18
CA ILE A 117 -26.37 17.92 15.11
C ILE A 117 -27.25 19.00 15.73
N THR A 118 -28.55 18.79 15.68
CA THR A 118 -29.54 19.68 16.29
C THR A 118 -30.48 18.90 17.21
N THR A 119 -31.19 19.62 18.07
CA THR A 119 -32.15 19.01 19.00
C THR A 119 -33.55 19.19 18.45
N THR A 120 -34.31 18.12 18.34
CA THR A 120 -35.73 18.18 17.98
C THR A 120 -36.61 17.60 19.08
N ILE A 121 -37.83 18.09 19.17
CA ILE A 121 -38.83 17.55 20.11
C ILE A 121 -39.82 16.71 19.30
N ALA A 122 -39.75 15.40 19.45
CA ALA A 122 -40.71 14.48 18.85
C ALA A 122 -41.46 13.74 19.96
N ASN A 123 -42.79 13.73 19.89
CA ASN A 123 -43.67 13.08 20.88
C ASN A 123 -43.45 13.52 22.34
N GLY A 124 -42.96 14.73 22.58
CA GLY A 124 -42.69 15.25 23.94
C GLY A 124 -41.32 14.87 24.51
N GLU A 125 -40.52 14.10 23.80
CA GLU A 125 -39.13 13.77 24.16
C GLU A 125 -38.17 14.58 23.32
N THR A 126 -37.11 15.09 23.95
CA THR A 126 -36.03 15.82 23.28
C THR A 126 -35.00 14.79 22.79
N SER A 127 -34.77 14.76 21.48
CA SER A 127 -33.77 13.88 20.87
C SER A 127 -32.78 14.66 20.01
N GLU A 128 -31.52 14.23 20.01
CA GLU A 128 -30.48 14.74 19.11
C GLU A 128 -30.60 14.07 17.74
N VAL A 129 -30.60 14.90 16.71
CA VAL A 129 -30.74 14.45 15.31
C VAL A 129 -29.71 15.16 14.43
N MET A 130 -29.30 14.50 13.37
CA MET A 130 -28.48 15.10 12.32
C MET A 130 -29.37 15.80 11.30
N GLU A 131 -29.08 17.05 11.00
CA GLU A 131 -29.79 17.87 10.02
C GLU A 131 -29.12 17.78 8.65
N LEU A 132 -29.89 17.35 7.65
CA LEU A 132 -29.44 17.19 6.25
C LEU A 132 -30.31 18.06 5.35
N GLU A 133 -29.67 18.83 4.47
CA GLU A 133 -30.34 19.61 3.45
C GLU A 133 -30.17 18.96 2.07
N PHE A 134 -31.28 18.78 1.38
CA PHE A 134 -31.38 18.28 0.02
C PHE A 134 -31.74 19.40 -0.97
N ALA A 135 -31.89 19.06 -2.25
CA ALA A 135 -32.33 20.02 -3.27
C ALA A 135 -33.66 20.68 -2.84
N GLU A 136 -33.92 21.89 -3.36
CA GLU A 136 -35.10 22.68 -3.05
C GLU A 136 -35.23 23.07 -1.58
N LYS A 137 -34.10 23.07 -0.84
CA LYS A 137 -34.05 23.33 0.61
C LYS A 137 -34.88 22.37 1.47
N ALA A 138 -35.14 21.16 0.93
CA ALA A 138 -35.79 20.11 1.69
C ALA A 138 -34.88 19.64 2.82
N ARG A 139 -35.39 19.54 4.04
CA ARG A 139 -34.61 19.10 5.22
C ARG A 139 -35.07 17.72 5.68
N LEU A 140 -34.08 16.88 6.04
CA LEU A 140 -34.29 15.59 6.63
C LEU A 140 -33.55 15.54 7.96
N TYR A 141 -34.24 15.11 9.00
CA TYR A 141 -33.67 14.89 10.33
C TYR A 141 -33.54 13.40 10.58
N ILE A 142 -32.32 12.94 10.82
CA ILE A 142 -32.06 11.54 11.10
C ILE A 142 -31.53 11.35 12.53
N PRO A 143 -32.03 10.38 13.28
CA PRO A 143 -31.51 10.04 14.61
C PRO A 143 -30.03 9.62 14.56
N LEU A 144 -29.30 9.83 15.66
CA LEU A 144 -27.87 9.51 15.72
C LEU A 144 -27.57 8.00 15.58
N ASP A 145 -28.50 7.12 15.95
CA ASP A 145 -28.40 5.67 15.75
C ASP A 145 -28.38 5.27 14.26
N GLN A 146 -28.92 6.12 13.39
CA GLN A 146 -28.90 5.95 11.93
C GLN A 146 -27.71 6.65 11.23
N ALA A 147 -26.76 7.16 11.98
CA ALA A 147 -25.56 7.82 11.43
C ALA A 147 -24.78 6.95 10.44
N HIS A 148 -24.89 5.62 10.54
CA HIS A 148 -24.27 4.65 9.62
C HIS A 148 -24.83 4.75 8.18
N LEU A 149 -25.97 5.40 7.98
CA LEU A 149 -26.54 5.65 6.65
C LEU A 149 -25.91 6.87 5.95
N LEU A 150 -25.06 7.62 6.66
CA LEU A 150 -24.43 8.83 6.16
C LEU A 150 -22.93 8.64 5.98
N SER A 151 -22.40 9.04 4.84
CA SER A 151 -20.96 9.05 4.56
C SER A 151 -20.54 10.37 3.93
N ARG A 152 -19.26 10.73 4.07
CA ARG A 152 -18.72 11.92 3.41
C ARG A 152 -18.73 11.74 1.89
N TYR A 153 -19.11 12.80 1.15
CA TYR A 153 -19.00 12.77 -0.30
C TYR A 153 -17.53 12.80 -0.75
N MET A 154 -17.10 11.80 -1.49
CA MET A 154 -15.72 11.61 -1.97
C MET A 154 -15.63 11.79 -3.49
N GLY A 155 -16.29 12.78 -4.05
CA GLY A 155 -16.30 13.02 -5.50
C GLY A 155 -15.04 13.70 -6.01
N GLY A 156 -14.55 13.24 -7.18
CA GLY A 156 -13.36 13.77 -7.86
C GLY A 156 -13.65 14.76 -9.00
N SER A 157 -14.87 15.27 -9.13
CA SER A 157 -15.22 16.22 -10.20
C SER A 157 -14.80 17.64 -9.86
N LYS A 158 -14.36 18.41 -10.86
CA LYS A 158 -13.96 19.81 -10.69
C LYS A 158 -15.12 20.73 -10.29
N ASN A 159 -16.36 20.28 -10.48
CA ASN A 159 -17.57 21.02 -10.11
C ASN A 159 -18.24 20.34 -8.92
N ALA A 160 -18.74 21.14 -7.97
CA ALA A 160 -19.55 20.61 -6.88
C ALA A 160 -20.80 19.91 -7.44
N PRO A 161 -21.15 18.70 -6.96
CA PRO A 161 -22.34 18.01 -7.40
C PRO A 161 -23.60 18.76 -6.96
N SER A 162 -24.68 18.60 -7.71
CA SER A 162 -26.00 19.08 -7.29
C SER A 162 -26.54 18.20 -6.16
N LEU A 163 -27.22 18.81 -5.20
CA LEU A 163 -27.92 18.07 -4.15
C LEU A 163 -29.03 17.20 -4.78
N SER A 164 -29.25 16.03 -4.21
CA SER A 164 -30.32 15.13 -4.64
C SER A 164 -31.69 15.63 -4.21
N ILE A 165 -32.72 15.33 -5.00
CA ILE A 165 -34.12 15.63 -4.64
C ILE A 165 -34.58 14.54 -3.67
N LEU A 166 -35.09 14.95 -2.51
CA LEU A 166 -35.63 14.04 -1.50
C LEU A 166 -36.86 13.29 -2.06
N GLY A 167 -36.85 11.97 -2.02
CA GLY A 167 -37.92 11.16 -2.62
C GLY A 167 -37.86 10.99 -4.13
N GLY A 168 -36.84 11.58 -4.80
CA GLY A 168 -36.67 11.47 -6.26
C GLY A 168 -36.13 10.11 -6.72
N ASN A 169 -36.50 9.70 -7.93
CA ASN A 169 -36.04 8.42 -8.50
C ASN A 169 -34.62 8.47 -9.09
N LEU A 170 -34.05 9.65 -9.31
CA LEU A 170 -32.74 9.81 -9.93
C LEU A 170 -31.62 9.14 -9.12
N TRP A 171 -31.65 9.29 -7.81
CA TRP A 171 -30.66 8.63 -6.94
C TRP A 171 -30.77 7.10 -6.98
N LYS A 172 -32.01 6.58 -6.93
CA LYS A 172 -32.25 5.15 -7.03
C LYS A 172 -31.72 4.60 -8.36
N HIS A 173 -32.03 5.28 -9.47
CA HIS A 173 -31.54 4.89 -10.78
C HIS A 173 -30.01 4.94 -10.87
N SER A 174 -29.37 6.00 -10.34
CA SER A 174 -27.89 6.10 -10.29
C SER A 174 -27.26 4.99 -9.46
N LYS A 175 -27.89 4.62 -8.35
CA LYS A 175 -27.45 3.51 -7.49
C LYS A 175 -27.59 2.16 -8.19
N ASP A 176 -28.70 1.93 -8.87
CA ASP A 176 -28.96 0.69 -9.62
C ASP A 176 -27.95 0.54 -10.78
N MET A 177 -27.71 1.63 -11.54
CA MET A 177 -26.68 1.66 -12.59
C MET A 177 -25.26 1.40 -12.04
N ALA A 178 -24.93 1.97 -10.88
CA ALA A 178 -23.63 1.73 -10.23
C ALA A 178 -23.50 0.27 -9.75
N ALA A 179 -24.58 -0.30 -9.22
CA ALA A 179 -24.62 -1.71 -8.83
C ALA A 179 -24.43 -2.64 -10.02
N GLU A 180 -25.15 -2.40 -11.14
CA GLU A 180 -25.01 -3.16 -12.38
C GLU A 180 -23.56 -3.08 -12.92
N ALA A 181 -22.98 -1.88 -12.98
CA ALA A 181 -21.59 -1.71 -13.40
C ALA A 181 -20.59 -2.41 -12.47
N ALA A 182 -20.87 -2.48 -11.16
CA ALA A 182 -20.06 -3.22 -10.22
C ALA A 182 -20.18 -4.74 -10.43
N TRP A 183 -21.37 -5.26 -10.73
CA TRP A 183 -21.59 -6.66 -11.08
C TRP A 183 -20.86 -7.06 -12.36
N ASP A 184 -20.93 -6.22 -13.41
CA ASP A 184 -20.22 -6.45 -14.66
C ASP A 184 -18.71 -6.49 -14.45
N LEU A 185 -18.18 -5.56 -13.64
CA LEU A 185 -16.76 -5.55 -13.27
C LEU A 185 -16.36 -6.80 -12.49
N ALA A 186 -17.18 -7.20 -11.50
CA ALA A 186 -16.92 -8.41 -10.72
C ALA A 186 -16.94 -9.67 -11.60
N ALA A 187 -17.90 -9.78 -12.51
CA ALA A 187 -17.98 -10.89 -13.47
C ALA A 187 -16.75 -10.93 -14.40
N GLU A 188 -16.29 -9.77 -14.89
CA GLU A 188 -15.07 -9.69 -15.71
C GLU A 188 -13.84 -10.14 -14.93
N LEU A 189 -13.70 -9.70 -13.67
CA LEU A 189 -12.58 -10.09 -12.80
C LEU A 189 -12.58 -11.58 -12.49
N LEU A 190 -13.72 -12.15 -12.14
CA LEU A 190 -13.88 -13.60 -11.94
C LEU A 190 -13.53 -14.39 -13.19
N ARG A 191 -13.93 -13.91 -14.37
CA ARG A 191 -13.59 -14.53 -15.65
C ARG A 191 -12.08 -14.51 -15.88
N LEU A 192 -11.42 -13.38 -15.65
CA LEU A 192 -9.97 -13.26 -15.80
C LEU A 192 -9.23 -14.19 -14.82
N GLU A 193 -9.70 -14.27 -13.59
CA GLU A 193 -9.11 -15.17 -12.59
C GLU A 193 -9.31 -16.63 -12.96
N ALA A 194 -10.49 -17.02 -13.41
CA ALA A 194 -10.77 -18.37 -13.91
C ALA A 194 -9.90 -18.74 -15.11
N MET A 195 -9.71 -17.79 -16.05
CA MET A 195 -8.80 -17.99 -17.20
C MET A 195 -7.37 -18.19 -16.74
N ARG A 196 -6.90 -17.43 -15.74
CA ARG A 196 -5.55 -17.54 -15.18
C ARG A 196 -5.36 -18.88 -14.45
N GLN A 197 -6.34 -19.31 -13.65
CA GLN A 197 -6.29 -20.60 -12.97
C GLN A 197 -6.29 -21.80 -13.91
N SER A 198 -6.89 -21.68 -15.09
CA SER A 198 -6.89 -22.69 -16.12
C SER A 198 -5.70 -22.61 -17.09
N ALA A 199 -4.98 -21.49 -17.11
CA ALA A 199 -3.81 -21.31 -17.95
C ALA A 199 -2.61 -22.07 -17.36
N SER A 200 -1.82 -22.71 -18.23
CA SER A 200 -0.51 -23.24 -17.86
C SER A 200 0.50 -22.10 -17.87
N GLY A 201 1.10 -21.81 -16.72
CA GLY A 201 2.14 -20.80 -16.56
C GLY A 201 3.49 -21.28 -17.10
N LEU A 202 4.41 -20.34 -17.22
CA LEU A 202 5.81 -20.62 -17.47
C LEU A 202 6.46 -21.04 -16.14
N GLN A 203 6.94 -22.28 -16.05
CA GLN A 203 7.71 -22.72 -14.90
C GLN A 203 9.16 -22.27 -15.06
N PHE A 204 9.56 -21.25 -14.33
CA PHE A 204 10.94 -20.80 -14.33
C PHE A 204 11.78 -21.71 -13.43
N GLN A 205 12.77 -22.35 -14.03
CA GLN A 205 13.69 -23.21 -13.30
C GLN A 205 14.67 -22.36 -12.50
N SER A 206 14.95 -22.78 -11.28
CA SER A 206 15.99 -22.16 -10.46
C SER A 206 17.37 -22.52 -11.00
N SER A 207 18.27 -21.56 -11.01
CA SER A 207 19.70 -21.72 -11.27
C SER A 207 20.48 -21.29 -10.03
N PRO A 208 20.59 -22.16 -9.00
CA PRO A 208 21.04 -21.78 -7.65
C PRO A 208 22.40 -21.08 -7.63
N GLU A 209 23.35 -21.55 -8.42
CA GLU A 209 24.71 -20.99 -8.48
C GLU A 209 24.69 -19.55 -9.01
N TRP A 210 23.96 -19.31 -10.10
CA TRP A 210 23.85 -17.99 -10.71
C TRP A 210 23.01 -17.02 -9.87
N GLU A 211 21.92 -17.51 -9.29
CA GLU A 211 21.06 -16.73 -8.39
C GLU A 211 21.81 -16.34 -7.11
N LEU A 212 22.60 -17.24 -6.53
CA LEU A 212 23.44 -16.95 -5.37
C LEU A 212 24.55 -15.96 -5.72
N SER A 213 25.22 -16.12 -6.87
CA SER A 213 26.21 -15.17 -7.37
C SER A 213 25.61 -13.77 -7.55
N PHE A 214 24.43 -13.69 -8.19
CA PHE A 214 23.71 -12.43 -8.36
C PHE A 214 23.28 -11.83 -7.01
N ALA A 215 22.83 -12.67 -6.08
CA ALA A 215 22.48 -12.26 -4.73
C ALA A 215 23.68 -11.65 -4.00
N SER A 216 24.82 -12.31 -4.03
CA SER A 216 26.05 -11.89 -3.33
C SER A 216 26.61 -10.55 -3.87
N SER A 217 26.26 -10.17 -5.10
CA SER A 217 26.67 -8.90 -5.69
C SER A 217 25.82 -7.70 -5.22
N PHE A 218 24.80 -7.92 -4.36
CA PHE A 218 24.01 -6.86 -3.79
C PHE A 218 24.83 -6.09 -2.73
N PRO A 219 24.96 -4.76 -2.83
CA PRO A 219 25.86 -3.97 -1.97
C PRO A 219 25.33 -3.75 -0.54
N HIS A 220 24.12 -4.24 -0.24
CA HIS A 220 23.48 -4.09 1.08
C HIS A 220 23.08 -5.45 1.62
N THR A 221 22.77 -5.49 2.92
CA THR A 221 22.15 -6.68 3.53
C THR A 221 20.64 -6.60 3.36
N GLU A 222 20.03 -7.67 2.88
CA GLU A 222 18.58 -7.75 2.74
C GLU A 222 17.91 -7.71 4.12
N THR A 223 16.77 -7.01 4.19
CA THR A 223 15.89 -7.08 5.37
C THR A 223 15.11 -8.41 5.36
N ALA A 224 14.61 -8.83 6.53
CA ALA A 224 13.79 -10.04 6.62
C ALA A 224 12.60 -10.00 5.65
N ASP A 225 11.89 -8.87 5.57
CA ASP A 225 10.77 -8.69 4.66
C ASP A 225 11.18 -8.78 3.18
N GLN A 226 12.38 -8.30 2.81
CA GLN A 226 12.90 -8.44 1.45
C GLN A 226 13.21 -9.91 1.12
N VAL A 227 13.81 -10.64 2.05
CA VAL A 227 14.10 -12.09 1.88
C VAL A 227 12.80 -12.86 1.66
N ASP A 228 11.79 -12.60 2.49
CA ASP A 228 10.48 -13.26 2.38
C ASP A 228 9.78 -12.90 1.05
N ALA A 229 9.83 -11.63 0.64
CA ALA A 229 9.25 -11.19 -0.62
C ALA A 229 9.96 -11.82 -1.83
N ILE A 230 11.30 -11.87 -1.83
CA ILE A 230 12.09 -12.53 -2.88
C ILE A 230 11.71 -14.00 -2.95
N LYS A 231 11.70 -14.70 -1.82
CA LYS A 231 11.34 -16.12 -1.76
C LYS A 231 9.95 -16.37 -2.34
N ALA A 232 8.95 -15.59 -1.90
CA ALA A 232 7.58 -15.73 -2.35
C ALA A 232 7.42 -15.47 -3.87
N VAL A 233 8.10 -14.46 -4.42
CA VAL A 233 8.09 -14.17 -5.86
C VAL A 233 8.74 -15.31 -6.65
N LEU A 234 9.88 -15.80 -6.20
CA LEU A 234 10.60 -16.87 -6.89
C LEU A 234 9.87 -18.23 -6.79
N GLU A 235 9.16 -18.51 -5.70
CA GLU A 235 8.28 -19.67 -5.56
C GLU A 235 7.10 -19.60 -6.55
N ASP A 236 6.43 -18.44 -6.65
CA ASP A 236 5.35 -18.27 -7.62
C ASP A 236 5.83 -18.47 -9.05
N MET A 237 6.98 -17.88 -9.44
CA MET A 237 7.57 -18.05 -10.77
C MET A 237 7.93 -19.51 -11.08
N SER A 238 8.16 -20.34 -10.07
CA SER A 238 8.44 -21.77 -10.25
C SER A 238 7.17 -22.62 -10.34
N SER A 239 6.01 -22.02 -10.07
CA SER A 239 4.73 -22.72 -10.12
C SER A 239 4.25 -22.95 -11.56
N ASN A 240 3.29 -23.86 -11.74
CA ASN A 240 2.67 -24.12 -13.05
C ASN A 240 1.54 -23.12 -13.37
N LYS A 241 1.40 -22.03 -12.61
CA LYS A 241 0.37 -21.00 -12.81
C LYS A 241 1.04 -19.66 -13.05
N PRO A 242 0.49 -18.83 -13.94
CA PRO A 242 1.03 -17.49 -14.14
C PRO A 242 0.99 -16.69 -12.83
N MET A 243 2.12 -16.12 -12.43
CA MET A 243 2.20 -15.25 -11.26
C MET A 243 1.44 -13.94 -11.49
N ASP A 244 0.68 -13.48 -10.51
CA ASP A 244 0.17 -12.10 -10.42
C ASP A 244 0.31 -11.61 -8.98
N ARG A 245 1.47 -11.09 -8.68
CA ARG A 245 1.84 -10.72 -7.32
C ARG A 245 1.96 -9.22 -7.15
N LEU A 246 1.36 -8.70 -6.07
CA LEU A 246 1.50 -7.32 -5.67
C LEU A 246 2.56 -7.22 -4.56
N LEU A 247 3.62 -6.45 -4.82
CA LEU A 247 4.66 -6.10 -3.85
C LEU A 247 4.40 -4.70 -3.31
N CYS A 248 3.96 -4.62 -2.07
CA CYS A 248 3.71 -3.36 -1.36
C CYS A 248 4.86 -3.05 -0.40
N GLY A 249 5.31 -1.82 -0.39
CA GLY A 249 6.33 -1.34 0.55
C GLY A 249 6.59 0.15 0.33
N ASP A 250 7.01 0.87 1.35
CA ASP A 250 7.27 2.30 1.26
C ASP A 250 8.39 2.66 0.28
N VAL A 251 8.51 3.94 -0.06
CA VAL A 251 9.60 4.44 -0.90
C VAL A 251 10.94 4.21 -0.19
N GLY A 252 11.93 3.67 -0.91
CA GLY A 252 13.25 3.38 -0.36
C GLY A 252 13.41 2.00 0.29
N TYR A 253 12.36 1.21 0.44
CA TYR A 253 12.42 -0.15 1.04
C TYR A 253 12.98 -1.22 0.10
N GLY A 254 13.61 -0.83 -1.01
CA GLY A 254 14.34 -1.75 -1.88
C GLY A 254 13.49 -2.72 -2.69
N LYS A 255 12.22 -2.40 -2.99
CA LYS A 255 11.36 -3.18 -3.91
C LYS A 255 12.04 -3.52 -5.23
N THR A 256 12.91 -2.63 -5.71
CA THR A 256 13.67 -2.83 -6.94
C THR A 256 14.59 -4.05 -6.89
N GLU A 257 15.16 -4.41 -5.74
CA GLU A 257 15.99 -5.62 -5.62
C GLU A 257 15.15 -6.89 -5.80
N VAL A 258 13.94 -6.94 -5.26
CA VAL A 258 13.00 -8.05 -5.51
C VAL A 258 12.72 -8.20 -7.01
N ALA A 259 12.44 -7.08 -7.69
CA ALA A 259 12.22 -7.06 -9.13
C ALA A 259 13.46 -7.49 -9.94
N LEU A 260 14.67 -7.11 -9.51
CA LEU A 260 15.94 -7.52 -10.11
C LEU A 260 16.15 -9.03 -10.03
N ARG A 261 15.85 -9.64 -8.87
CA ARG A 261 15.96 -11.10 -8.68
C ARG A 261 14.97 -11.85 -9.57
N ALA A 262 13.73 -11.37 -9.67
CA ALA A 262 12.72 -11.93 -10.56
C ALA A 262 13.12 -11.81 -12.03
N ALA A 263 13.58 -10.63 -12.45
CA ALA A 263 14.04 -10.38 -13.82
C ALA A 263 15.25 -11.26 -14.18
N PHE A 264 16.21 -11.39 -13.26
CA PHE A 264 17.38 -12.26 -13.45
C PHE A 264 16.96 -13.72 -13.69
N ARG A 265 16.06 -14.28 -12.85
CA ARG A 265 15.54 -15.64 -13.05
C ARG A 265 14.86 -15.80 -14.41
N ALA A 266 14.04 -14.83 -14.83
CA ALA A 266 13.35 -14.88 -16.12
C ALA A 266 14.34 -14.91 -17.30
N VAL A 267 15.37 -14.06 -17.27
CA VAL A 267 16.41 -14.03 -18.30
C VAL A 267 17.24 -15.30 -18.32
N MET A 268 17.61 -15.85 -17.16
CA MET A 268 18.31 -17.14 -17.09
C MET A 268 17.51 -18.30 -17.68
N ASN A 269 16.18 -18.16 -17.75
CA ASN A 269 15.29 -19.09 -18.46
C ASN A 269 15.01 -18.67 -19.91
N THR A 270 15.86 -17.84 -20.51
CA THR A 270 15.75 -17.36 -21.90
C THR A 270 14.45 -16.62 -22.21
N ARG A 271 13.89 -15.93 -21.22
CA ARG A 271 12.67 -15.15 -21.37
C ARG A 271 12.96 -13.66 -21.28
N GLN A 272 12.29 -12.92 -22.14
CA GLN A 272 12.36 -11.47 -22.11
C GLN A 272 11.56 -10.90 -20.94
N VAL A 273 12.04 -9.78 -20.41
CA VAL A 273 11.41 -9.03 -19.31
C VAL A 273 11.04 -7.65 -19.77
N ALA A 274 9.80 -7.23 -19.50
CA ALA A 274 9.36 -5.86 -19.71
C ALA A 274 9.15 -5.16 -18.36
N ILE A 275 9.69 -3.95 -18.21
CA ILE A 275 9.51 -3.15 -16.99
C ILE A 275 8.75 -1.88 -17.36
N LEU A 276 7.53 -1.78 -16.90
CA LEU A 276 6.62 -0.69 -17.19
C LEU A 276 6.59 0.30 -16.03
N VAL A 277 6.92 1.55 -16.31
CA VAL A 277 6.96 2.62 -15.31
C VAL A 277 6.15 3.84 -15.76
N PRO A 278 5.59 4.65 -14.84
CA PRO A 278 4.67 5.74 -15.21
C PRO A 278 5.36 6.94 -15.84
N THR A 279 6.63 7.19 -15.52
CA THR A 279 7.35 8.39 -15.97
C THR A 279 8.67 8.05 -16.64
N THR A 280 9.13 8.95 -17.51
CA THR A 280 10.43 8.81 -18.20
C THR A 280 11.63 8.92 -17.26
N VAL A 281 11.47 9.67 -16.15
CA VAL A 281 12.52 9.81 -15.13
C VAL A 281 12.69 8.47 -14.39
N LEU A 282 11.60 7.85 -13.96
CA LEU A 282 11.65 6.52 -13.35
C LEU A 282 12.18 5.46 -14.31
N ALA A 283 11.84 5.55 -15.61
CA ALA A 283 12.40 4.66 -16.61
C ALA A 283 13.93 4.77 -16.70
N GLN A 284 14.46 5.98 -16.63
CA GLN A 284 15.90 6.23 -16.65
C GLN A 284 16.58 5.72 -15.37
N GLN A 285 15.96 5.92 -14.20
CA GLN A 285 16.47 5.43 -12.93
C GLN A 285 16.51 3.89 -12.90
N HIS A 286 15.41 3.23 -13.25
CA HIS A 286 15.40 1.78 -13.38
C HIS A 286 16.41 1.26 -14.41
N PHE A 287 16.54 1.92 -15.55
CA PHE A 287 17.52 1.55 -16.57
C PHE A 287 18.95 1.58 -16.01
N GLN A 288 19.34 2.63 -15.29
CA GLN A 288 20.64 2.73 -14.66
C GLN A 288 20.86 1.63 -13.62
N THR A 289 19.89 1.40 -12.75
CA THR A 289 19.97 0.39 -11.71
C THR A 289 20.07 -1.02 -12.29
N PHE A 290 19.20 -1.37 -13.24
CA PHE A 290 19.21 -2.68 -13.89
C PHE A 290 20.48 -2.90 -14.71
N SER A 291 20.91 -1.91 -15.52
CA SER A 291 22.14 -2.00 -16.30
C SER A 291 23.37 -2.20 -15.43
N SER A 292 23.47 -1.45 -14.32
CA SER A 292 24.57 -1.59 -13.36
C SER A 292 24.61 -2.97 -12.70
N ARG A 293 23.46 -3.46 -12.25
CA ARG A 293 23.35 -4.76 -11.57
C ARG A 293 23.55 -5.96 -12.49
N MET A 294 23.16 -5.82 -13.77
CA MET A 294 23.32 -6.87 -14.79
C MET A 294 24.67 -6.81 -15.53
N ALA A 295 25.51 -5.80 -15.26
CA ALA A 295 26.73 -5.54 -16.03
C ALA A 295 27.74 -6.70 -16.01
N ALA A 296 27.76 -7.52 -14.96
CA ALA A 296 28.64 -8.68 -14.85
C ALA A 296 28.15 -9.91 -15.65
N TYR A 297 26.95 -9.86 -16.22
CA TYR A 297 26.30 -10.95 -16.93
C TYR A 297 26.05 -10.59 -18.39
N PRO A 298 25.97 -11.58 -19.31
CA PRO A 298 25.71 -11.33 -20.72
C PRO A 298 24.21 -10.99 -20.94
N ILE A 299 23.67 -10.04 -20.18
CA ILE A 299 22.26 -9.62 -20.20
C ILE A 299 22.17 -8.23 -20.80
N ARG A 300 21.38 -8.10 -21.85
CA ARG A 300 21.18 -6.83 -22.54
C ARG A 300 19.94 -6.11 -22.04
N VAL A 301 20.18 -4.95 -21.40
CA VAL A 301 19.13 -4.06 -20.90
C VAL A 301 18.99 -2.87 -21.83
N GLU A 302 17.78 -2.54 -22.27
CA GLU A 302 17.50 -1.41 -23.14
C GLU A 302 16.39 -0.52 -22.59
N LEU A 303 16.47 0.77 -22.93
CA LEU A 303 15.50 1.78 -22.55
C LEU A 303 14.63 2.19 -23.74
N LEU A 304 13.32 2.09 -23.61
CA LEU A 304 12.36 2.58 -24.61
C LEU A 304 11.57 3.78 -24.03
N SER A 305 12.11 4.97 -24.17
CA SER A 305 11.50 6.20 -23.67
C SER A 305 11.65 7.35 -24.68
N ARG A 306 10.89 8.42 -24.47
CA ARG A 306 10.98 9.63 -25.30
C ARG A 306 12.30 10.40 -25.15
N PHE A 307 13.18 10.03 -24.22
CA PHE A 307 14.52 10.58 -24.13
C PHE A 307 15.46 10.04 -25.20
N ARG A 308 15.12 8.92 -25.84
CA ARG A 308 15.82 8.41 -27.00
C ARG A 308 15.24 8.99 -28.31
N SER A 309 16.08 9.22 -29.28
CA SER A 309 15.67 9.64 -30.62
C SER A 309 14.76 8.61 -31.28
N LYS A 310 13.97 9.02 -32.27
CA LYS A 310 13.09 8.08 -32.99
C LYS A 310 13.87 6.97 -33.70
N ALA A 311 15.10 7.26 -34.16
CA ALA A 311 15.97 6.27 -34.78
C ALA A 311 16.43 5.21 -33.78
N GLU A 312 16.90 5.62 -32.60
CA GLU A 312 17.30 4.70 -31.54
C GLU A 312 16.11 3.85 -31.05
N GLN A 313 14.92 4.46 -30.83
CA GLN A 313 13.73 3.71 -30.48
C GLN A 313 13.40 2.64 -31.53
N LYS A 314 13.49 2.96 -32.82
CA LYS A 314 13.26 2.00 -33.90
C LYS A 314 14.30 0.87 -33.87
N GLN A 315 15.55 1.18 -33.61
CA GLN A 315 16.61 0.18 -33.46
C GLN A 315 16.34 -0.77 -32.29
N VAL A 316 15.98 -0.23 -31.12
CA VAL A 316 15.61 -1.04 -29.94
C VAL A 316 14.42 -1.95 -30.26
N LEU A 317 13.39 -1.45 -30.94
CA LEU A 317 12.22 -2.27 -31.35
C LEU A 317 12.59 -3.42 -32.29
N VAL A 318 13.49 -3.18 -33.24
CA VAL A 318 13.97 -4.23 -34.14
C VAL A 318 14.76 -5.30 -33.38
N GLN A 319 15.64 -4.89 -32.49
CA GLN A 319 16.44 -5.81 -31.67
C GLN A 319 15.57 -6.59 -30.68
N LEU A 320 14.59 -5.93 -30.07
CA LEU A 320 13.62 -6.57 -29.17
C LEU A 320 12.80 -7.66 -29.89
N ALA A 321 12.34 -7.34 -31.11
CA ALA A 321 11.58 -8.30 -31.94
C ALA A 321 12.41 -9.47 -32.44
N LYS A 322 13.75 -9.34 -32.49
CA LYS A 322 14.67 -10.44 -32.79
C LYS A 322 15.07 -11.27 -31.55
N GLY A 323 14.70 -10.85 -30.37
CA GLY A 323 15.13 -11.50 -29.12
C GLY A 323 16.56 -11.13 -28.68
N GLU A 324 17.15 -10.08 -29.25
CA GLU A 324 18.50 -9.59 -28.93
C GLU A 324 18.52 -8.68 -27.67
N VAL A 325 17.37 -8.39 -27.09
CA VAL A 325 17.19 -7.60 -25.87
C VAL A 325 16.49 -8.45 -24.84
N ASP A 326 17.12 -8.65 -23.69
CA ASP A 326 16.60 -9.49 -22.61
C ASP A 326 15.65 -8.70 -21.70
N ILE A 327 16.01 -7.49 -21.34
CA ILE A 327 15.24 -6.61 -20.46
C ILE A 327 14.98 -5.28 -21.16
N VAL A 328 13.71 -4.90 -21.29
CA VAL A 328 13.35 -3.59 -21.80
C VAL A 328 12.59 -2.80 -20.75
N ILE A 329 13.03 -1.57 -20.49
CA ILE A 329 12.43 -0.65 -19.53
C ILE A 329 11.79 0.51 -20.28
N GLY A 330 10.55 0.84 -19.93
CA GLY A 330 9.89 1.96 -20.61
C GLY A 330 8.59 2.39 -19.96
N THR A 331 8.00 3.41 -20.57
CA THR A 331 6.70 3.92 -20.15
C THR A 331 5.56 3.23 -20.95
N HIS A 332 4.38 3.83 -20.96
CA HIS A 332 3.24 3.36 -21.77
C HIS A 332 3.57 3.07 -23.26
N ARG A 333 4.74 3.50 -23.76
CA ARG A 333 5.26 3.16 -25.08
C ARG A 333 5.42 1.66 -25.27
N LEU A 334 5.77 0.91 -24.22
CA LEU A 334 5.88 -0.55 -24.25
C LEU A 334 4.56 -1.27 -24.56
N LEU A 335 3.44 -0.61 -24.31
CA LEU A 335 2.11 -1.17 -24.56
C LEU A 335 1.59 -0.89 -25.97
N GLN A 336 2.34 -0.24 -26.85
CA GLN A 336 1.91 0.05 -28.22
C GLN A 336 1.99 -1.21 -29.10
N ALA A 337 1.16 -1.26 -30.14
CA ALA A 337 1.00 -2.45 -30.99
C ALA A 337 2.22 -2.82 -31.83
N ASP A 338 3.13 -1.86 -32.04
CA ASP A 338 4.39 -2.06 -32.78
C ASP A 338 5.50 -2.68 -31.91
N VAL A 339 5.31 -2.77 -30.61
CA VAL A 339 6.24 -3.45 -29.70
C VAL A 339 5.94 -4.94 -29.69
N LYS A 340 6.86 -5.75 -30.19
CA LYS A 340 6.72 -7.19 -30.29
C LYS A 340 7.76 -7.90 -29.43
N PHE A 341 7.32 -8.86 -28.66
CA PHE A 341 8.15 -9.72 -27.84
C PHE A 341 8.03 -11.15 -28.33
N PRO A 342 9.08 -11.79 -28.85
CA PRO A 342 9.03 -13.21 -29.24
C PRO A 342 8.97 -14.16 -28.04
N SER A 343 9.48 -13.78 -26.88
CA SER A 343 9.60 -14.68 -25.72
C SER A 343 9.36 -13.94 -24.37
N LEU A 344 8.39 -13.03 -24.32
CA LEU A 344 8.07 -12.33 -23.06
C LEU A 344 7.65 -13.35 -21.99
N GLY A 345 8.33 -13.35 -20.84
CA GLY A 345 8.05 -14.24 -19.72
C GLY A 345 7.62 -13.50 -18.46
N LEU A 346 8.11 -12.29 -18.24
CA LEU A 346 7.81 -11.52 -17.04
C LEU A 346 7.51 -10.06 -17.39
N LEU A 347 6.43 -9.54 -16.80
CA LEU A 347 6.09 -8.12 -16.82
C LEU A 347 6.16 -7.55 -15.42
N ILE A 348 7.04 -6.58 -15.21
CA ILE A 348 7.15 -5.83 -13.96
C ILE A 348 6.47 -4.48 -14.15
N ILE A 349 5.56 -4.13 -13.25
CA ILE A 349 4.80 -2.86 -13.29
C ILE A 349 5.12 -2.07 -12.04
N ASP A 350 5.65 -0.87 -12.20
CA ASP A 350 5.88 0.04 -11.08
C ASP A 350 4.78 1.11 -11.04
N GLU A 351 4.19 1.31 -9.85
CA GLU A 351 3.16 2.33 -9.59
C GLU A 351 1.95 2.25 -10.58
N GLU A 352 1.34 1.06 -10.71
CA GLU A 352 0.22 0.79 -11.63
C GLU A 352 -0.92 1.81 -11.55
N GLN A 353 -1.19 2.36 -10.36
CA GLN A 353 -2.27 3.33 -10.16
C GLN A 353 -2.13 4.60 -11.01
N ARG A 354 -0.91 4.92 -11.45
CA ARG A 354 -0.62 6.10 -12.30
C ARG A 354 -0.91 5.89 -13.78
N PHE A 355 -1.31 4.68 -14.19
CA PHE A 355 -1.66 4.40 -15.58
C PHE A 355 -3.13 4.69 -15.89
N GLY A 356 -3.38 5.24 -17.08
CA GLY A 356 -4.73 5.55 -17.56
C GLY A 356 -5.55 4.29 -17.91
N VAL A 357 -6.86 4.44 -17.97
CA VAL A 357 -7.84 3.35 -18.18
C VAL A 357 -7.52 2.46 -19.39
N LYS A 358 -7.17 3.06 -20.56
CA LYS A 358 -6.82 2.31 -21.78
C LYS A 358 -5.59 1.40 -21.58
N HIS A 359 -4.61 1.82 -20.81
CA HIS A 359 -3.42 1.03 -20.53
C HIS A 359 -3.74 -0.12 -19.57
N LYS A 360 -4.56 0.13 -18.56
CA LYS A 360 -5.03 -0.90 -17.62
C LYS A 360 -5.80 -2.02 -18.32
N GLN A 361 -6.58 -1.70 -19.34
CA GLN A 361 -7.32 -2.70 -20.14
C GLN A 361 -6.37 -3.64 -20.91
N LYS A 362 -5.27 -3.10 -21.50
CA LYS A 362 -4.24 -3.95 -22.12
C LYS A 362 -3.48 -4.82 -21.11
N LEU A 363 -3.17 -4.26 -19.93
CA LEU A 363 -2.54 -5.02 -18.86
C LEU A 363 -3.40 -6.18 -18.38
N LYS A 364 -4.72 -5.98 -18.28
CA LYS A 364 -5.67 -7.07 -17.94
C LYS A 364 -5.56 -8.28 -18.87
N THR A 365 -5.42 -8.04 -20.17
CA THR A 365 -5.31 -9.14 -21.16
C THR A 365 -3.98 -9.91 -20.98
N LEU A 366 -2.89 -9.23 -20.65
CA LEU A 366 -1.59 -9.85 -20.40
C LEU A 366 -1.57 -10.67 -19.10
N ARG A 367 -2.35 -10.27 -18.09
CA ARG A 367 -2.44 -10.97 -16.79
C ARG A 367 -2.95 -12.42 -16.91
N ALA A 368 -3.66 -12.75 -17.94
CA ALA A 368 -4.21 -14.10 -18.12
C ALA A 368 -3.16 -15.17 -18.47
N SER A 369 -2.00 -14.79 -19.03
CA SER A 369 -1.04 -15.74 -19.60
C SER A 369 0.42 -15.46 -19.29
N LEU A 370 0.71 -14.39 -18.55
CA LEU A 370 2.06 -13.90 -18.29
C LEU A 370 2.30 -13.73 -16.79
N ASP A 371 3.51 -13.99 -16.34
CA ASP A 371 3.91 -13.65 -14.97
C ASP A 371 4.00 -12.14 -14.80
N ILE A 372 3.31 -11.63 -13.78
CA ILE A 372 3.26 -10.21 -13.48
C ILE A 372 3.66 -9.94 -12.03
N LEU A 373 4.61 -9.02 -11.87
CA LEU A 373 4.99 -8.46 -10.59
C LEU A 373 4.64 -6.98 -10.56
N THR A 374 3.65 -6.61 -9.77
CA THR A 374 3.26 -5.20 -9.58
C THR A 374 3.91 -4.66 -8.30
N MET A 375 4.61 -3.53 -8.40
CA MET A 375 5.22 -2.84 -7.26
C MET A 375 4.47 -1.54 -6.98
N THR A 376 4.23 -1.22 -5.70
CA THR A 376 3.65 0.06 -5.30
C THR A 376 4.10 0.50 -3.92
N ALA A 377 4.23 1.82 -3.73
CA ALA A 377 4.47 2.41 -2.42
C ALA A 377 3.16 2.70 -1.66
N THR A 378 2.08 3.00 -2.39
CA THR A 378 0.79 3.34 -1.83
C THR A 378 -0.29 2.45 -2.43
N PRO A 379 -0.56 1.28 -1.82
CA PRO A 379 -1.65 0.45 -2.30
C PRO A 379 -2.97 1.22 -2.16
N ILE A 380 -3.61 1.52 -3.30
CA ILE A 380 -4.95 2.06 -3.27
C ILE A 380 -5.89 0.93 -2.80
N PRO A 381 -6.83 1.18 -1.89
CA PRO A 381 -7.75 0.15 -1.39
C PRO A 381 -8.41 -0.68 -2.50
N ARG A 382 -8.70 -0.07 -3.65
CA ARG A 382 -9.24 -0.78 -4.84
C ARG A 382 -8.30 -1.81 -5.44
N THR A 383 -6.99 -1.61 -5.38
CA THR A 383 -6.00 -2.56 -5.91
C THR A 383 -5.81 -3.73 -4.95
N LEU A 384 -5.90 -3.48 -3.63
CA LEU A 384 -5.83 -4.51 -2.58
C LEU A 384 -7.06 -5.43 -2.55
N TYR A 385 -8.24 -4.96 -2.98
CA TYR A 385 -9.46 -5.78 -3.05
C TYR A 385 -9.46 -6.75 -4.24
N PHE A 386 -8.57 -6.56 -5.23
CA PHE A 386 -8.55 -7.30 -6.48
C PHE A 386 -7.23 -8.05 -6.72
N SER A 387 -6.32 -8.04 -5.76
CA SER A 387 -5.10 -8.84 -5.71
C SER A 387 -5.14 -9.86 -4.57
#